data_9f84c3e6157785538c6a771f1fc8d3a7
#
_entry.id   9f84c3e6157785538c6a771f1fc8d3a7
#
_cell.length_a   1.000
_cell.length_b   1.000
_cell.length_c   1.000
_cell.angle_alpha   90.00
_cell.angle_beta   90.00
_cell.angle_gamma   90.00
#
_symmetry.space_group_name_H-M   'P 1'
#
loop_
_entity.id
_entity.type
_entity.pdbx_description
1 polymer ?
#
loop_
_entity_poly.entity_id
_entity_poly.type
_entity_poly.pdbx_seq_one_letter_code
_entity_poly.pdbx_strand_id
1 'polypeptide(L)'
;MTISVLLADDSEVVRKVIVDLLKSDPEIEVIAECVSFAQTMEFAAKLLPQVIVLDVHMRDEHAVTPSQLKSGLIGSRLLAISIWKDDETNALAETIGAIKLLEKTKLAVELIPAIKQCANE
;
A
#
# COMPACT_ATOMS: atom_id res chain seq x y z
N MET A 1 -18.77 8.58 5.12
CA MET A 1 -17.38 9.01 4.91
C MET A 1 -16.62 7.95 4.15
N THR A 2 -15.82 8.37 3.18
CA THR A 2 -14.99 7.44 2.42
C THR A 2 -13.55 7.50 2.90
N ILE A 3 -12.86 6.37 2.79
CA ILE A 3 -11.44 6.24 3.06
C ILE A 3 -10.72 6.33 1.72
N SER A 4 -9.88 7.34 1.55
CA SER A 4 -9.09 7.49 0.32
C SER A 4 -7.88 6.57 0.34
N VAL A 5 -7.74 5.75 -0.70
CA VAL A 5 -6.68 4.74 -0.80
C VAL A 5 -5.87 4.95 -2.08
N LEU A 6 -4.55 4.98 -1.93
CA LEU A 6 -3.61 4.90 -3.03
C LEU A 6 -3.10 3.46 -3.09
N LEU A 7 -3.20 2.83 -4.25
CA LEU A 7 -2.75 1.46 -4.45
C LEU A 7 -1.48 1.45 -5.28
N ALA A 8 -0.43 0.83 -4.78
CA ALA A 8 0.85 0.75 -5.46
C ALA A 8 1.31 -0.71 -5.59
N ASP A 9 1.35 -1.20 -6.80
CA ASP A 9 1.83 -2.53 -7.16
C ASP A 9 2.23 -2.51 -8.64
N ASP A 10 3.37 -3.07 -8.99
CA ASP A 10 3.83 -3.06 -10.38
C ASP A 10 3.15 -4.12 -11.25
N SER A 11 2.37 -5.01 -10.67
CA SER A 11 1.57 -5.99 -11.41
C SER A 11 0.19 -5.43 -11.75
N GLU A 12 -0.09 -5.29 -13.05
CA GLU A 12 -1.42 -4.85 -13.50
C GLU A 12 -2.51 -5.82 -13.07
N VAL A 13 -2.22 -7.13 -13.11
CA VAL A 13 -3.19 -8.15 -12.70
C VAL A 13 -3.53 -8.03 -11.23
N VAL A 14 -2.53 -7.87 -10.37
CA VAL A 14 -2.74 -7.71 -8.93
C VAL A 14 -3.51 -6.44 -8.64
N ARG A 15 -3.14 -5.31 -9.28
CA ARG A 15 -3.87 -4.05 -9.09
C ARG A 15 -5.34 -4.20 -9.45
N LYS A 16 -5.64 -4.84 -10.58
CA LYS A 16 -7.02 -5.04 -11.01
C LYS A 16 -7.82 -5.86 -9.99
N VAL A 17 -7.24 -6.94 -9.50
CA VAL A 17 -7.88 -7.78 -8.49
C VAL A 17 -8.19 -6.97 -7.22
N ILE A 18 -7.22 -6.18 -6.77
CA ILE A 18 -7.39 -5.35 -5.57
C ILE A 18 -8.44 -4.27 -5.80
N VAL A 19 -8.39 -3.57 -6.92
CA VAL A 19 -9.38 -2.53 -7.25
C VAL A 19 -10.79 -3.12 -7.27
N ASP A 20 -10.97 -4.27 -7.92
CA ASP A 20 -12.27 -4.92 -7.97
C ASP A 20 -12.76 -5.32 -6.57
N LEU A 21 -11.86 -5.82 -5.73
CA LEU A 21 -12.18 -6.14 -4.35
C LEU A 21 -12.63 -4.90 -3.57
N LEU A 22 -11.89 -3.81 -3.68
CA LEU A 22 -12.18 -2.59 -2.93
C LEU A 22 -13.45 -1.88 -3.40
N LYS A 23 -13.82 -2.04 -4.68
CA LYS A 23 -15.08 -1.52 -5.20
C LYS A 23 -16.32 -2.15 -4.53
N SER A 24 -16.17 -3.30 -3.92
CA SER A 24 -17.27 -3.95 -3.21
C SER A 24 -17.65 -3.23 -1.91
N ASP A 25 -16.82 -2.31 -1.45
CA ASP A 25 -17.07 -1.58 -0.20
C ASP A 25 -17.26 -0.08 -0.49
N PRO A 26 -18.45 0.47 -0.25
CA PRO A 26 -18.72 1.88 -0.55
C PRO A 26 -17.97 2.87 0.36
N GLU A 27 -17.37 2.40 1.45
CA GLU A 27 -16.59 3.25 2.34
C GLU A 27 -15.15 3.46 1.87
N ILE A 28 -14.73 2.73 0.82
CA ILE A 28 -13.36 2.80 0.29
C ILE A 28 -13.37 3.38 -1.12
N GLU A 29 -12.51 4.36 -1.35
CA GLU A 29 -12.33 4.98 -2.67
C GLU A 29 -10.86 4.87 -3.07
N VAL A 30 -10.58 4.17 -4.17
CA VAL A 30 -9.22 4.12 -4.74
C VAL A 30 -9.02 5.38 -5.58
N ILE A 31 -8.16 6.27 -5.10
CA ILE A 31 -7.95 7.58 -5.75
C ILE A 31 -6.77 7.60 -6.71
N ALA A 32 -5.89 6.59 -6.65
CA ALA A 32 -4.76 6.49 -7.57
C ALA A 32 -4.21 5.06 -7.57
N GLU A 33 -3.63 4.69 -8.72
CA GLU A 33 -2.87 3.45 -8.89
C GLU A 33 -1.47 3.80 -9.34
N CYS A 34 -0.46 3.23 -8.70
CA CYS A 34 0.94 3.50 -8.97
C CYS A 34 1.69 2.20 -9.26
N VAL A 35 2.74 2.30 -10.07
CA VAL A 35 3.52 1.14 -10.54
C VAL A 35 4.96 1.12 -10.04
N SER A 36 5.37 2.13 -9.27
CA SER A 36 6.73 2.25 -8.75
C SER A 36 6.73 3.02 -7.44
N PHE A 37 7.81 2.92 -6.67
CA PHE A 37 7.98 3.69 -5.45
C PHE A 37 8.05 5.19 -5.75
N ALA A 38 8.77 5.58 -6.81
CA ALA A 38 8.88 6.98 -7.20
C ALA A 38 7.51 7.59 -7.51
N GLN A 39 6.68 6.89 -8.28
CA GLN A 39 5.33 7.36 -8.61
C GLN A 39 4.45 7.41 -7.36
N THR A 40 4.60 6.44 -6.47
CA THR A 40 3.86 6.41 -5.20
C THR A 40 4.16 7.63 -4.34
N MET A 41 5.44 7.99 -4.20
CA MET A 41 5.84 9.17 -3.44
C MET A 41 5.31 10.45 -4.08
N GLU A 42 5.36 10.56 -5.41
CA GLU A 42 4.84 11.71 -6.13
C GLU A 42 3.35 11.91 -5.90
N PHE A 43 2.57 10.84 -6.08
CA PHE A 43 1.12 10.92 -5.94
C PHE A 43 0.67 11.05 -4.48
N ALA A 44 1.40 10.44 -3.55
CA ALA A 44 1.11 10.60 -2.12
C ALA A 44 1.25 12.06 -1.69
N ALA A 45 2.29 12.76 -2.19
CA ALA A 45 2.49 14.17 -1.88
C ALA A 45 1.40 15.06 -2.45
N LYS A 46 0.88 14.72 -3.64
CA LYS A 46 -0.16 15.52 -4.32
C LYS A 46 -1.56 15.24 -3.79
N LEU A 47 -1.88 13.99 -3.53
CA LEU A 47 -3.26 13.57 -3.25
C LEU A 47 -3.54 13.37 -1.77
N LEU A 48 -2.51 13.21 -0.95
CA LEU A 48 -2.61 13.01 0.50
C LEU A 48 -3.64 11.91 0.86
N PRO A 49 -3.47 10.67 0.35
CA PRO A 49 -4.41 9.60 0.67
C PRO A 49 -4.37 9.26 2.16
N GLN A 50 -5.47 8.79 2.69
CA GLN A 50 -5.51 8.34 4.10
C GLN A 50 -4.71 7.07 4.30
N VAL A 51 -4.81 6.13 3.34
CA VAL A 51 -4.12 4.85 3.41
C VAL A 51 -3.40 4.58 2.08
N ILE A 52 -2.18 4.10 2.18
CA ILE A 52 -1.43 3.61 1.02
C ILE A 52 -1.28 2.11 1.17
N VAL A 53 -1.76 1.36 0.16
CA VAL A 53 -1.53 -0.08 0.06
C VAL A 53 -0.34 -0.25 -0.88
N LEU A 54 0.79 -0.70 -0.34
CA LEU A 54 2.07 -0.69 -1.03
C LEU A 54 2.68 -2.08 -1.12
N ASP A 55 2.93 -2.52 -2.35
CA ASP A 55 3.80 -3.68 -2.60
C ASP A 55 5.23 -3.30 -2.20
N VAL A 56 5.86 -4.10 -1.34
CA VAL A 56 7.21 -3.80 -0.86
C VAL A 56 8.32 -4.24 -1.81
N HIS A 57 7.97 -4.92 -2.90
CA HIS A 57 8.91 -5.35 -3.95
C HIS A 57 8.49 -4.78 -5.30
N MET A 58 8.90 -3.56 -5.56
CA MET A 58 8.59 -2.86 -6.82
C MET A 58 9.79 -2.86 -7.76
N ARG A 59 9.54 -2.56 -9.04
CA ARG A 59 10.59 -2.55 -10.07
C ARG A 59 11.76 -1.62 -9.74
N ASP A 60 11.52 -0.56 -8.99
CA ASP A 60 12.54 0.44 -8.61
C ASP A 60 13.00 0.29 -7.15
N GLU A 61 12.83 -0.89 -6.56
CA GLU A 61 13.19 -1.11 -5.14
C GLU A 61 14.68 -0.90 -4.85
N HIS A 62 15.55 -1.01 -5.86
CA HIS A 62 16.98 -0.78 -5.68
C HIS A 62 17.37 0.68 -5.92
N ALA A 63 16.46 1.50 -6.43
CA ALA A 63 16.72 2.91 -6.70
C ALA A 63 16.20 3.83 -5.59
N VAL A 64 15.33 3.31 -4.71
CA VAL A 64 14.75 4.06 -3.61
C VAL A 64 15.06 3.34 -2.31
N THR A 65 15.72 4.03 -1.37
CA THR A 65 16.06 3.42 -0.09
C THR A 65 14.81 3.34 0.81
N PRO A 66 14.78 2.38 1.75
CA PRO A 66 13.69 2.34 2.73
C PRO A 66 13.49 3.65 3.49
N SER A 67 14.57 4.34 3.80
CA SER A 67 14.52 5.64 4.49
C SER A 67 13.86 6.72 3.63
N GLN A 68 14.18 6.78 2.33
CA GLN A 68 13.56 7.71 1.40
C GLN A 68 12.06 7.43 1.26
N LEU A 69 11.71 6.15 1.18
CA LEU A 69 10.32 5.73 1.04
C LEU A 69 9.51 6.10 2.29
N LYS A 70 10.05 5.82 3.48
CA LYS A 70 9.41 6.20 4.73
C LYS A 70 9.15 7.70 4.80
N SER A 71 10.16 8.52 4.48
CA SER A 71 10.03 9.98 4.49
C SER A 71 9.03 10.48 3.46
N GLY A 72 9.03 9.88 2.27
CA GLY A 72 8.14 10.28 1.18
C GLY A 72 6.67 9.91 1.40
N LEU A 73 6.38 8.97 2.30
CA LEU A 73 5.02 8.50 2.55
C LEU A 73 4.49 8.84 3.94
N ILE A 74 5.21 9.66 4.68
CA ILE A 74 4.94 9.91 6.11
C ILE A 74 3.58 10.55 6.39
N GLY A 75 2.99 11.23 5.41
CA GLY A 75 1.69 11.88 5.57
C GLY A 75 0.48 10.94 5.49
N SER A 76 0.71 9.66 5.18
CA SER A 76 -0.35 8.66 5.02
C SER A 76 -0.07 7.46 5.92
N ARG A 77 -1.10 6.69 6.21
CA ARG A 77 -0.93 5.41 6.90
C ARG A 77 -0.57 4.36 5.87
N LEU A 78 0.46 3.59 6.16
CA LEU A 78 1.03 2.65 5.20
C LEU A 78 0.67 1.21 5.56
N LEU A 79 0.10 0.50 4.59
CA LEU A 79 -0.24 -0.91 4.69
C LEU A 79 0.56 -1.64 3.61
N ALA A 80 1.48 -2.50 4.04
CA ALA A 80 2.36 -3.22 3.12
C ALA A 80 1.70 -4.52 2.64
N ILE A 81 1.95 -4.88 1.39
CA ILE A 81 1.53 -6.17 0.84
C ILE A 81 2.73 -6.86 0.19
N SER A 82 2.76 -8.19 0.23
CA SER A 82 3.84 -8.97 -0.36
C SER A 82 3.38 -10.40 -0.66
N ILE A 83 4.04 -11.03 -1.65
CA ILE A 83 3.88 -12.46 -1.90
C ILE A 83 4.45 -13.24 -0.72
N TRP A 84 5.54 -12.74 -0.12
CA TRP A 84 6.24 -13.38 0.98
C TRP A 84 5.98 -12.66 2.30
N LYS A 85 5.98 -13.44 3.38
CA LYS A 85 5.90 -12.93 4.74
C LYS A 85 7.00 -13.56 5.58
N ASP A 86 8.24 -13.43 5.11
CA ASP A 86 9.43 -13.88 5.81
C ASP A 86 10.01 -12.78 6.71
N ASP A 87 11.04 -13.13 7.48
CA ASP A 87 11.64 -12.18 8.43
C ASP A 87 12.22 -10.96 7.74
N GLU A 88 12.83 -11.13 6.57
CA GLU A 88 13.40 -10.02 5.80
C GLU A 88 12.31 -9.06 5.33
N THR A 89 11.22 -9.58 4.80
CA THR A 89 10.09 -8.77 4.34
C THR A 89 9.40 -8.07 5.51
N ASN A 90 9.24 -8.76 6.64
CA ASN A 90 8.69 -8.14 7.84
C ASN A 90 9.56 -6.99 8.34
N ALA A 91 10.88 -7.18 8.34
CA ALA A 91 11.82 -6.13 8.74
C ALA A 91 11.75 -4.93 7.79
N LEU A 92 11.64 -5.18 6.49
CA LEU A 92 11.49 -4.11 5.50
C LEU A 92 10.21 -3.31 5.72
N ALA A 93 9.09 -3.99 5.90
CA ALA A 93 7.80 -3.35 6.14
C ALA A 93 7.86 -2.44 7.38
N GLU A 94 8.49 -2.94 8.43
CA GLU A 94 8.68 -2.17 9.67
C GLU A 94 9.57 -0.94 9.45
N THR A 95 10.65 -1.10 8.71
CA THR A 95 11.60 -0.02 8.41
C THR A 95 10.95 1.12 7.62
N ILE A 96 10.05 0.80 6.68
CA ILE A 96 9.36 1.83 5.89
C ILE A 96 8.17 2.44 6.62
N GLY A 97 7.86 1.98 7.83
CA GLY A 97 6.79 2.54 8.64
C GLY A 97 5.42 1.95 8.39
N ALA A 98 5.35 0.75 7.82
CA ALA A 98 4.07 0.09 7.60
C ALA A 98 3.44 -0.31 8.94
N ILE A 99 2.14 -0.08 9.05
CA ILE A 99 1.38 -0.48 10.24
C ILE A 99 1.22 -2.00 10.28
N LYS A 100 1.09 -2.62 9.11
CA LYS A 100 0.88 -4.05 8.98
C LYS A 100 1.40 -4.55 7.64
N LEU A 101 1.79 -5.82 7.57
CA LEU A 101 2.16 -6.51 6.34
C LEU A 101 1.15 -7.62 6.07
N LEU A 102 0.52 -7.59 4.89
CA LEU A 102 -0.42 -8.62 4.46
C LEU A 102 0.15 -9.45 3.33
N GLU A 103 -0.10 -10.75 3.36
CA GLU A 103 0.24 -11.63 2.25
C GLU A 103 -0.74 -11.45 1.11
N LYS A 104 -0.25 -11.40 -0.13
CA LYS A 104 -1.12 -11.22 -1.30
C LYS A 104 -2.14 -12.35 -1.48
N THR A 105 -1.84 -13.55 -0.97
CA THR A 105 -2.76 -14.68 -1.04
C THR A 105 -3.96 -14.56 -0.10
N LYS A 106 -3.93 -13.62 0.84
CA LYS A 106 -4.97 -13.44 1.85
C LYS A 106 -5.75 -12.13 1.72
N LEU A 107 -5.51 -11.36 0.66
CA LEU A 107 -6.10 -10.04 0.50
C LEU A 107 -7.63 -10.07 0.41
N ALA A 108 -8.21 -11.11 -0.19
CA ALA A 108 -9.67 -11.22 -0.31
C ALA A 108 -10.38 -11.20 1.04
N VAL A 109 -9.72 -11.69 2.09
CA VAL A 109 -10.30 -11.76 3.44
C VAL A 109 -9.77 -10.64 4.35
N GLU A 110 -8.50 -10.26 4.21
CA GLU A 110 -7.83 -9.41 5.19
C GLU A 110 -7.71 -7.94 4.79
N LEU A 111 -7.77 -7.60 3.49
CA LEU A 111 -7.44 -6.26 3.04
C LEU A 111 -8.43 -5.19 3.50
N ILE A 112 -9.73 -5.39 3.28
CA ILE A 112 -10.74 -4.40 3.65
C ILE A 112 -10.74 -4.14 5.16
N PRO A 113 -10.76 -5.16 6.03
CA PRO A 113 -10.67 -4.92 7.46
C PRO A 113 -9.39 -4.19 7.86
N ALA A 114 -8.26 -4.53 7.22
CA ALA A 114 -6.98 -3.88 7.51
C ALA A 114 -6.98 -2.40 7.11
N ILE A 115 -7.56 -2.06 5.95
CA ILE A 115 -7.69 -0.67 5.52
C ILE A 115 -8.53 0.13 6.51
N LYS A 116 -9.65 -0.40 6.94
CA LYS A 116 -10.53 0.29 7.88
C LYS A 116 -9.88 0.48 9.24
N GLN A 117 -9.18 -0.52 9.73
CA GLN A 117 -8.43 -0.42 10.98
C GLN A 117 -7.29 0.60 10.84
N CYS A 118 -6.56 0.55 9.76
CA CYS A 118 -5.46 1.46 9.45
C CYS A 118 -5.92 2.92 9.40
N ALA A 119 -7.06 3.18 8.77
CA ALA A 119 -7.62 4.53 8.66
C ALA A 119 -8.01 5.13 10.01
N ASN A 120 -8.29 4.29 11.01
CA ASN A 120 -8.69 4.73 12.35
C ASN A 120 -7.53 4.91 13.32
N GLU A 121 -6.32 4.65 12.88
CA GLU A 121 -5.12 4.89 13.71
C GLU A 121 -4.55 6.30 13.45
#